data_d439920dbe2a3206e663e1a01a8f4021
#
_entry.id   d439920dbe2a3206e663e1a01a8f4021
#
_cell.length_a   1.000
_cell.length_b   1.000
_cell.length_c   1.000
_cell.angle_alpha   90.00
_cell.angle_beta   90.00
_cell.angle_gamma   90.00
#
_symmetry.space_group_name_H-M   'P 1'
#
loop_
_entity.id
_entity.type
_entity.pdbx_description
1 polymer ?
#
loop_
_entity_poly.entity_id
_entity_poly.type
_entity_poly.pdbx_seq_one_letter_code
_entity_poly.pdbx_strand_id
1 'polypeptide(L)'
;PAGRKGMQPQIAISYSSAGGNGIMGKGFDISYGSCITTDTRFGLPKYDTNDTYMLDGILLSEKSRTETTITYQPKREAAFSRIIRFLDDNHWEVTDKSGTKRIYKQDEKSCVGYGQETFTWNLTKIVDVHKNTVIYEYNDFEEDAAGYVYPTAIYYTGYDETKGNYSIKFNYDENGIRRQDVRVDARSKKFVVCKKLLTSITTHYNDGDPIRKYTFTYKEGLAKENLLVSLTVSNNADESYTYTFDYNDPETDSNGNVIYFADTQEWYMGKDNPLQITNSTSIGKNNNASAGVGYGTKCIDGRITGGVSGSSGEGETYSEDSIVDINGDG
;
A
#
# COMPACT_ATOMS: atom_id res chain seq x y z
N PRO A 1 -14.36 11.73 20.30
CA PRO A 1 -14.21 12.80 21.32
C PRO A 1 -12.86 13.51 21.21
N ALA A 2 -12.82 14.77 21.66
CA ALA A 2 -11.60 15.57 21.62
C ALA A 2 -10.55 15.04 22.62
N GLY A 3 -9.28 15.08 22.22
CA GLY A 3 -8.17 14.78 23.10
C GLY A 3 -7.74 15.98 23.95
N ARG A 4 -6.92 15.74 24.98
CA ARG A 4 -6.35 16.82 25.81
C ARG A 4 -5.43 17.69 24.96
N LYS A 5 -5.63 19.00 24.98
CA LYS A 5 -4.86 19.99 24.21
C LYS A 5 -4.70 19.65 22.72
N GLY A 6 -5.73 19.06 22.11
CA GLY A 6 -5.69 18.68 20.71
C GLY A 6 -4.94 17.39 20.40
N MET A 7 -4.41 16.68 21.40
CA MET A 7 -3.79 15.36 21.22
C MET A 7 -4.87 14.28 21.12
N GLN A 8 -5.43 14.13 19.93
CA GLN A 8 -6.34 13.06 19.59
C GLN A 8 -5.82 12.32 18.35
N PRO A 9 -6.03 11.00 18.26
CA PRO A 9 -5.71 10.25 17.06
C PRO A 9 -6.50 10.79 15.86
N GLN A 10 -5.83 10.89 14.73
CA GLN A 10 -6.47 11.17 13.45
C GLN A 10 -6.48 9.88 12.65
N ILE A 11 -7.68 9.41 12.30
CA ILE A 11 -7.87 8.23 11.47
C ILE A 11 -8.57 8.68 10.20
N ALA A 12 -7.98 8.36 9.06
CA ALA A 12 -8.53 8.67 7.76
C ALA A 12 -8.52 7.44 6.87
N ILE A 13 -9.60 7.25 6.13
CA ILE A 13 -9.73 6.22 5.10
C ILE A 13 -9.55 6.92 3.76
N SER A 14 -8.72 6.35 2.92
CA SER A 14 -8.45 6.84 1.57
C SER A 14 -8.63 5.73 0.55
N TYR A 15 -8.95 6.11 -0.68
CA TYR A 15 -9.07 5.20 -1.81
C TYR A 15 -8.15 5.65 -2.95
N SER A 16 -7.50 4.68 -3.56
CA SER A 16 -6.75 4.84 -4.80
C SER A 16 -6.96 3.62 -5.69
N SER A 17 -7.39 3.80 -6.92
CA SER A 17 -7.54 2.69 -7.88
C SER A 17 -6.22 1.96 -8.15
N ALA A 18 -5.09 2.66 -8.05
CA ALA A 18 -3.74 2.09 -8.12
C ALA A 18 -3.26 1.50 -6.78
N GLY A 19 -4.06 1.58 -5.72
CA GLY A 19 -3.73 1.06 -4.38
C GLY A 19 -3.63 -0.47 -4.35
N GLY A 20 -2.74 -0.98 -3.50
CA GLY A 20 -2.61 -2.42 -3.26
C GLY A 20 -3.73 -2.98 -2.37
N ASN A 21 -3.58 -4.25 -1.98
CA ASN A 21 -4.46 -4.91 -1.03
C ASN A 21 -3.95 -4.67 0.40
N GLY A 22 -4.56 -3.73 1.11
CA GLY A 22 -4.31 -3.45 2.53
C GLY A 22 -5.26 -4.22 3.45
N ILE A 23 -5.27 -3.90 4.74
CA ILE A 23 -6.21 -4.50 5.71
C ILE A 23 -7.68 -4.14 5.43
N MET A 24 -7.94 -3.20 4.53
CA MET A 24 -9.28 -2.79 4.09
C MET A 24 -9.63 -3.28 2.67
N GLY A 25 -8.92 -4.30 2.17
CA GLY A 25 -9.13 -4.81 0.82
C GLY A 25 -8.42 -4.00 -0.26
N LYS A 26 -8.86 -4.16 -1.50
CA LYS A 26 -8.22 -3.56 -2.68
C LYS A 26 -8.50 -2.06 -2.78
N GLY A 27 -7.43 -1.29 -2.93
CA GLY A 27 -7.49 0.16 -3.18
C GLY A 27 -7.78 1.02 -1.96
N PHE A 28 -8.41 0.49 -0.92
CA PHE A 28 -8.64 1.22 0.32
C PHE A 28 -7.45 1.07 1.28
N ASP A 29 -7.12 2.17 1.93
CA ASP A 29 -6.11 2.22 2.97
C ASP A 29 -6.58 3.07 4.14
N ILE A 30 -6.01 2.81 5.32
CA ILE A 30 -6.32 3.52 6.55
C ILE A 30 -5.05 4.10 7.16
N SER A 31 -5.03 5.40 7.35
CA SER A 31 -4.00 6.07 8.11
C SER A 31 -4.44 6.24 9.55
N TYR A 32 -3.67 5.74 10.50
CA TYR A 32 -3.97 5.78 11.94
C TYR A 32 -2.77 6.17 12.79
N GLY A 33 -1.56 6.11 12.22
CA GLY A 33 -0.31 6.36 12.93
C GLY A 33 0.82 6.69 11.97
N SER A 34 2.02 6.50 12.43
CA SER A 34 3.27 6.78 11.75
C SER A 34 4.19 5.57 11.86
N CYS A 35 5.14 5.39 10.96
CA CYS A 35 6.12 4.32 11.03
C CYS A 35 7.49 4.75 10.51
N ILE A 36 8.52 4.08 11.01
CA ILE A 36 9.85 4.11 10.42
C ILE A 36 10.08 2.77 9.75
N THR A 37 10.55 2.78 8.50
CA THR A 37 10.81 1.56 7.74
C THR A 37 12.16 1.62 7.05
N THR A 38 12.76 0.44 6.83
CA THR A 38 13.98 0.34 6.04
C THR A 38 13.69 0.63 4.59
N ASP A 39 14.52 1.44 3.95
CA ASP A 39 14.39 1.80 2.54
C ASP A 39 14.84 0.64 1.64
N THR A 40 13.96 0.17 0.78
CA THR A 40 14.22 -0.94 -0.14
C THR A 40 14.30 -0.53 -1.60
N ARG A 41 14.32 0.77 -1.91
CA ARG A 41 14.35 1.27 -3.31
C ARG A 41 15.62 0.88 -4.06
N PHE A 42 16.71 0.62 -3.34
CA PHE A 42 18.01 0.26 -3.91
C PHE A 42 18.46 -1.16 -3.57
N GLY A 43 17.58 -1.97 -3.01
CA GLY A 43 17.84 -3.37 -2.69
C GLY A 43 17.20 -3.82 -1.39
N LEU A 44 17.35 -5.12 -1.08
CA LEU A 44 16.81 -5.67 0.16
C LEU A 44 17.67 -5.24 1.36
N PRO A 45 17.09 -5.13 2.56
CA PRO A 45 17.83 -4.79 3.78
C PRO A 45 19.01 -5.72 4.01
N LYS A 46 20.12 -5.18 4.48
CA LYS A 46 21.27 -5.97 4.94
C LYS A 46 21.25 -6.18 6.45
N TYR A 47 20.44 -5.37 7.13
CA TYR A 47 20.38 -5.27 8.59
C TYR A 47 21.73 -4.87 9.20
N ASP A 48 22.45 -4.02 8.49
CA ASP A 48 23.75 -3.49 8.89
C ASP A 48 23.77 -1.94 8.88
N THR A 49 24.93 -1.37 9.06
CA THR A 49 25.14 0.09 9.10
C THR A 49 24.94 0.80 7.76
N ASN A 50 24.80 0.06 6.66
CA ASN A 50 24.59 0.62 5.32
C ASN A 50 23.11 0.78 4.95
N ASP A 51 22.22 0.22 5.76
CA ASP A 51 20.79 0.37 5.53
C ASP A 51 20.35 1.81 5.74
N THR A 52 19.45 2.27 4.91
CA THR A 52 18.81 3.59 5.00
C THR A 52 17.37 3.45 5.46
N TYR A 53 16.85 4.51 6.06
CA TYR A 53 15.55 4.48 6.71
C TYR A 53 14.65 5.60 6.18
N MET A 54 13.35 5.39 6.27
CA MET A 54 12.32 6.38 5.96
C MET A 54 11.37 6.56 7.14
N LEU A 55 11.05 7.79 7.47
CA LEU A 55 9.96 8.16 8.38
C LEU A 55 8.77 8.59 7.51
N ASP A 56 7.67 7.83 7.56
CA ASP A 56 6.46 8.09 6.78
C ASP A 56 6.75 8.34 5.28
N GLY A 57 7.66 7.52 4.71
CA GLY A 57 8.10 7.65 3.32
C GLY A 57 9.15 8.74 3.04
N ILE A 58 9.51 9.55 4.03
CA ILE A 58 10.56 10.57 3.90
C ILE A 58 11.92 9.96 4.22
N LEU A 59 12.85 9.99 3.27
CA LEU A 59 14.19 9.46 3.44
C LEU A 59 14.95 10.19 4.53
N LEU A 60 15.58 9.42 5.41
CA LEU A 60 16.44 9.91 6.47
C LEU A 60 17.92 9.81 6.06
N SER A 61 18.71 10.78 6.52
CA SER A 61 20.17 10.74 6.44
C SER A 61 20.79 10.81 7.84
N GLU A 62 21.83 10.02 8.07
CA GLU A 62 22.59 10.07 9.31
C GLU A 62 23.26 11.44 9.46
N LYS A 63 23.11 12.04 10.63
CA LYS A 63 23.71 13.32 10.99
C LYS A 63 24.91 13.12 11.92
N SER A 64 24.77 12.26 12.91
CA SER A 64 25.83 11.93 13.88
C SER A 64 25.57 10.58 14.53
N ARG A 65 26.63 9.97 15.04
CA ARG A 65 26.59 8.64 15.67
C ARG A 65 27.41 8.66 16.96
N THR A 66 26.89 7.98 17.96
CA THR A 66 27.61 7.59 19.17
C THR A 66 27.65 6.06 19.30
N GLU A 67 28.17 5.52 20.35
CA GLU A 67 28.17 4.07 20.61
C GLU A 67 26.74 3.51 20.83
N THR A 68 25.84 4.32 21.40
CA THR A 68 24.48 3.88 21.79
C THR A 68 23.38 4.50 20.97
N THR A 69 23.65 5.59 20.24
CA THR A 69 22.61 6.32 19.49
C THR A 69 23.09 6.79 18.13
N ILE A 70 22.14 6.88 17.19
CA ILE A 70 22.35 7.53 15.90
C ILE A 70 21.31 8.63 15.74
N THR A 71 21.76 9.84 15.44
CA THR A 71 20.87 10.96 15.11
C THR A 71 20.69 11.04 13.61
N TYR A 72 19.44 11.16 13.18
CA TYR A 72 19.06 11.31 11.79
C TYR A 72 18.41 12.67 11.53
N GLN A 73 18.36 13.04 10.27
CA GLN A 73 17.60 14.19 9.78
C GLN A 73 16.90 13.80 8.48
N PRO A 74 15.73 14.38 8.14
CA PRO A 74 15.11 14.21 6.85
C PRO A 74 16.06 14.67 5.74
N LYS A 75 16.17 13.94 4.65
CA LYS A 75 16.99 14.34 3.48
C LYS A 75 16.48 15.65 2.86
N ARG A 76 15.17 15.93 3.01
CA ARG A 76 14.55 17.22 2.72
C ARG A 76 13.96 17.76 4.01
N GLU A 77 14.59 18.76 4.58
CA GLU A 77 14.12 19.36 5.84
C GLU A 77 12.82 20.14 5.62
N ALA A 78 11.78 19.78 6.35
CA ALA A 78 10.48 20.45 6.32
C ALA A 78 9.91 20.71 7.71
N ALA A 79 10.27 19.91 8.72
CA ALA A 79 9.59 19.89 10.01
C ALA A 79 10.50 20.21 11.20
N PHE A 80 11.81 20.33 11.02
CA PHE A 80 12.81 20.59 12.07
C PHE A 80 12.68 19.61 13.26
N SER A 81 12.54 18.33 12.93
CA SER A 81 12.40 17.26 13.92
C SER A 81 13.76 16.69 14.31
N ARG A 82 13.93 16.39 15.61
CA ARG A 82 15.07 15.62 16.11
C ARG A 82 14.70 14.13 16.07
N ILE A 83 15.43 13.33 15.29
CA ILE A 83 15.18 11.91 15.09
C ILE A 83 16.38 11.14 15.64
N ILE A 84 16.14 10.25 16.60
CA ILE A 84 17.20 9.46 17.25
C ILE A 84 16.81 7.99 17.19
N ARG A 85 17.74 7.14 16.76
CA ARG A 85 17.70 5.69 16.95
C ARG A 85 18.56 5.31 18.16
N PHE A 86 17.99 4.58 19.08
CA PHE A 86 18.68 3.95 20.19
C PHE A 86 19.05 2.52 19.79
N LEU A 87 20.32 2.15 19.97
CA LEU A 87 20.85 0.88 19.47
C LEU A 87 20.66 -0.28 20.44
N ASP A 88 20.58 0.00 21.74
CA ASP A 88 20.51 -1.02 22.80
C ASP A 88 19.26 -1.88 22.69
N ASP A 89 18.10 -1.25 22.53
CA ASP A 89 16.78 -1.90 22.39
C ASP A 89 16.15 -1.70 21.02
N ASN A 90 16.90 -1.05 20.11
CA ASN A 90 16.52 -0.82 18.72
C ASN A 90 15.18 -0.08 18.57
N HIS A 91 14.96 0.98 19.34
CA HIS A 91 13.80 1.86 19.21
C HIS A 91 14.16 3.22 18.61
N TRP A 92 13.15 4.01 18.26
CA TRP A 92 13.33 5.35 17.73
C TRP A 92 12.51 6.38 18.50
N GLU A 93 13.07 7.57 18.62
CA GLU A 93 12.38 8.76 19.14
C GLU A 93 12.41 9.89 18.11
N VAL A 94 11.26 10.49 17.86
CA VAL A 94 11.11 11.68 17.01
C VAL A 94 10.51 12.79 17.85
N THR A 95 11.26 13.88 18.05
CA THR A 95 10.79 15.06 18.80
C THR A 95 10.60 16.21 17.82
N ASP A 96 9.40 16.79 17.78
CA ASP A 96 9.11 17.94 16.95
C ASP A 96 9.49 19.27 17.64
N LYS A 97 9.32 20.38 16.92
CA LYS A 97 9.64 21.72 17.42
C LYS A 97 8.80 22.18 18.62
N SER A 98 7.65 21.55 18.86
CA SER A 98 6.79 21.83 20.03
C SER A 98 7.24 21.06 21.27
N GLY A 99 8.21 20.17 21.13
CA GLY A 99 8.67 19.25 22.18
C GLY A 99 7.83 18.00 22.30
N THR A 100 6.86 17.78 21.40
CA THR A 100 6.08 16.53 21.36
C THR A 100 6.97 15.41 20.85
N LYS A 101 7.03 14.33 21.62
CA LYS A 101 7.84 13.15 21.34
C LYS A 101 6.97 12.01 20.81
N ARG A 102 7.43 11.36 19.75
CA ARG A 102 6.87 10.12 19.20
C ARG A 102 7.89 8.99 19.42
N ILE A 103 7.42 7.88 19.96
CA ILE A 103 8.24 6.70 20.28
C ILE A 103 7.77 5.57 19.39
N TYR A 104 8.73 4.91 18.72
CA TYR A 104 8.49 3.79 17.82
C TYR A 104 9.15 2.54 18.40
N LYS A 105 8.39 1.48 18.55
CA LYS A 105 8.73 0.25 19.25
C LYS A 105 8.76 0.41 20.77
N GLN A 106 7.78 -0.17 21.45
CA GLN A 106 7.83 -0.48 22.89
C GLN A 106 7.98 -1.98 23.13
N ASP A 107 7.52 -2.78 22.14
CA ASP A 107 7.59 -4.24 22.17
C ASP A 107 7.80 -4.79 20.75
N GLU A 108 8.09 -6.07 20.63
CA GLU A 108 8.30 -6.71 19.35
C GLU A 108 7.00 -6.81 18.52
N LYS A 109 5.81 -6.80 19.14
CA LYS A 109 4.50 -6.85 18.44
C LYS A 109 4.21 -5.58 17.65
N SER A 110 4.88 -4.50 17.95
CA SER A 110 4.80 -3.23 17.23
C SER A 110 5.74 -3.16 16.01
N CYS A 111 6.49 -4.23 15.72
CA CYS A 111 7.54 -4.25 14.72
C CYS A 111 7.31 -5.34 13.67
N VAL A 112 7.65 -5.04 12.41
CA VAL A 112 7.87 -6.08 11.40
C VAL A 112 9.33 -6.50 11.47
N GLY A 113 9.58 -7.76 11.79
CA GLY A 113 10.92 -8.29 12.05
C GLY A 113 11.24 -8.36 13.54
N TYR A 114 12.44 -8.83 13.88
CA TYR A 114 12.83 -9.16 15.23
C TYR A 114 14.23 -8.63 15.56
N GLY A 115 14.38 -8.05 16.75
CA GLY A 115 15.68 -7.61 17.26
C GLY A 115 16.42 -6.69 16.27
N GLN A 116 17.64 -7.06 15.87
CA GLN A 116 18.42 -6.29 14.91
C GLN A 116 17.91 -6.43 13.46
N GLU A 117 17.14 -7.48 13.15
CA GLU A 117 16.49 -7.68 11.84
C GLU A 117 15.10 -7.05 11.77
N THR A 118 14.88 -5.95 12.48
CA THR A 118 13.63 -5.19 12.41
C THR A 118 13.59 -4.39 11.12
N PHE A 119 12.49 -4.57 10.36
CA PHE A 119 12.24 -3.91 9.07
C PHE A 119 11.40 -2.65 9.22
N THR A 120 10.37 -2.69 10.08
CA THR A 120 9.46 -1.56 10.34
C THR A 120 9.25 -1.41 11.84
N TRP A 121 9.29 -0.17 12.31
CA TRP A 121 8.97 0.24 13.67
C TRP A 121 7.70 1.10 13.62
N ASN A 122 6.61 0.60 14.17
CA ASN A 122 5.38 1.37 14.26
C ASN A 122 5.37 2.29 15.48
N LEU A 123 4.63 3.40 15.35
CA LEU A 123 4.43 4.37 16.42
C LEU A 123 3.67 3.71 17.59
N THR A 124 4.26 3.71 18.77
CA THR A 124 3.65 3.12 19.98
C THR A 124 3.18 4.16 21.00
N LYS A 125 3.82 5.34 21.02
CA LYS A 125 3.45 6.36 21.99
C LYS A 125 3.71 7.76 21.46
N ILE A 126 2.82 8.70 21.78
CA ILE A 126 3.02 10.14 21.62
C ILE A 126 2.94 10.77 23.01
N VAL A 127 3.88 11.66 23.34
CA VAL A 127 3.91 12.38 24.62
C VAL A 127 4.16 13.86 24.34
N ASP A 128 3.32 14.73 24.87
CA ASP A 128 3.54 16.18 24.80
C ASP A 128 4.40 16.67 25.98
N VAL A 129 4.77 17.93 25.97
CA VAL A 129 5.56 18.58 27.06
C VAL A 129 4.82 18.64 28.39
N HIS A 130 3.51 18.41 28.40
CA HIS A 130 2.66 18.36 29.61
C HIS A 130 2.37 16.93 30.06
N LYS A 131 3.05 15.93 29.48
CA LYS A 131 2.87 14.51 29.72
C LYS A 131 1.49 13.96 29.33
N ASN A 132 0.73 14.64 28.48
CA ASN A 132 -0.44 14.01 27.88
C ASN A 132 0.03 12.94 26.90
N THR A 133 -0.66 11.78 26.88
CA THR A 133 -0.22 10.63 26.09
C THR A 133 -1.30 10.09 25.17
N VAL A 134 -0.84 9.57 24.03
CA VAL A 134 -1.57 8.66 23.14
C VAL A 134 -0.75 7.39 23.01
N ILE A 135 -1.36 6.23 23.24
CA ILE A 135 -0.70 4.92 23.21
C ILE A 135 -1.33 4.08 22.10
N TYR A 136 -0.48 3.47 21.29
CA TYR A 136 -0.88 2.59 20.17
C TYR A 136 -0.51 1.15 20.53
N GLU A 137 -1.45 0.24 20.35
CA GLU A 137 -1.26 -1.19 20.56
C GLU A 137 -1.40 -1.96 19.27
N TYR A 138 -0.62 -3.01 19.16
CA TYR A 138 -0.53 -3.86 17.99
C TYR A 138 -0.60 -5.33 18.36
N ASN A 139 -0.93 -6.17 17.40
CA ASN A 139 -0.86 -7.62 17.52
C ASN A 139 -0.41 -8.21 16.17
N ASP A 140 0.43 -9.23 16.24
CA ASP A 140 0.86 -10.03 15.10
C ASP A 140 -0.03 -11.26 14.87
N PHE A 141 -0.97 -11.53 15.81
CA PHE A 141 -1.82 -12.72 15.82
C PHE A 141 -1.01 -14.00 15.59
N GLU A 142 -0.14 -14.35 16.52
CA GLU A 142 0.88 -15.41 16.47
C GLU A 142 0.45 -16.74 15.84
N GLU A 143 -0.83 -17.13 15.95
CA GLU A 143 -1.39 -18.30 15.30
C GLU A 143 -1.29 -18.27 13.77
N ASP A 144 -1.13 -17.09 13.19
CA ASP A 144 -0.99 -16.91 11.75
C ASP A 144 0.46 -16.82 11.28
N ALA A 145 1.44 -16.78 12.19
CA ALA A 145 2.91 -16.81 11.98
C ALA A 145 3.40 -16.01 10.74
N ALA A 146 2.69 -14.93 10.39
CA ALA A 146 2.83 -14.27 9.10
C ALA A 146 3.61 -12.97 9.16
N GLY A 147 4.07 -12.55 10.36
CA GLY A 147 4.91 -11.36 10.57
C GLY A 147 4.25 -10.01 10.26
N TYR A 148 2.95 -9.98 9.91
CA TYR A 148 2.23 -8.74 9.68
C TYR A 148 1.75 -8.15 11.02
N VAL A 149 1.90 -6.84 11.17
CA VAL A 149 1.54 -6.12 12.39
C VAL A 149 0.22 -5.38 12.20
N TYR A 150 -0.77 -5.71 13.02
CA TYR A 150 -2.11 -5.13 12.96
C TYR A 150 -2.33 -4.15 14.10
N PRO A 151 -2.81 -2.92 13.87
CA PRO A 151 -3.26 -2.06 14.96
C PRO A 151 -4.47 -2.70 15.66
N THR A 152 -4.46 -2.73 16.99
CA THR A 152 -5.57 -3.29 17.78
C THR A 152 -6.29 -2.23 18.56
N ALA A 153 -5.55 -1.27 19.14
CA ALA A 153 -6.15 -0.19 19.90
C ALA A 153 -5.30 1.08 19.90
N ILE A 154 -5.98 2.23 20.05
CA ILE A 154 -5.35 3.51 20.31
C ILE A 154 -6.04 4.10 21.54
N TYR A 155 -5.28 4.32 22.61
CA TYR A 155 -5.76 4.96 23.85
C TYR A 155 -5.29 6.41 23.86
N TYR A 156 -6.19 7.33 24.14
CA TYR A 156 -5.85 8.77 24.21
C TYR A 156 -6.51 9.45 25.42
N THR A 157 -6.11 10.67 25.71
CA THR A 157 -6.36 11.37 26.96
C THR A 157 -5.60 10.80 28.18
N GLY A 158 -4.56 10.00 27.90
CA GLY A 158 -3.67 9.48 28.93
C GLY A 158 -2.78 10.54 29.57
N TYR A 159 -2.09 10.15 30.61
CA TYR A 159 -1.13 10.99 31.30
C TYR A 159 0.06 10.14 31.78
N ASP A 160 1.27 10.58 31.43
CA ASP A 160 2.52 9.89 31.73
C ASP A 160 2.53 8.45 31.21
N GLU A 161 2.57 7.44 32.07
CA GLU A 161 2.52 6.03 31.69
C GLU A 161 1.10 5.45 31.73
N THR A 162 0.09 6.24 32.11
CA THR A 162 -1.28 5.77 32.27
C THR A 162 -2.05 5.91 30.95
N LYS A 163 -2.66 4.80 30.51
CA LYS A 163 -3.57 4.82 29.37
C LYS A 163 -4.74 5.77 29.62
N GLY A 164 -5.18 6.43 28.58
CA GLY A 164 -6.34 7.30 28.65
C GLY A 164 -7.66 6.55 28.66
N ASN A 165 -8.72 7.25 29.07
CA ASN A 165 -10.06 6.68 29.20
C ASN A 165 -10.78 6.50 27.85
N TYR A 166 -10.35 7.19 26.80
CA TYR A 166 -10.90 7.00 25.47
C TYR A 166 -10.04 6.02 24.68
N SER A 167 -10.69 5.08 24.01
CA SER A 167 -10.02 4.13 23.13
C SER A 167 -10.72 4.02 21.77
N ILE A 168 -9.92 3.70 20.77
CA ILE A 168 -10.35 3.31 19.42
C ILE A 168 -9.85 1.90 19.21
N LYS A 169 -10.74 0.95 18.96
CA LYS A 169 -10.40 -0.47 18.77
C LYS A 169 -10.61 -0.87 17.32
N PHE A 170 -9.69 -1.67 16.79
CA PHE A 170 -9.72 -2.21 15.43
C PHE A 170 -10.07 -3.69 15.52
N ASN A 171 -11.15 -4.11 14.87
CA ASN A 171 -11.63 -5.49 14.93
C ASN A 171 -11.52 -6.14 13.55
N TYR A 172 -11.06 -7.38 13.53
CA TYR A 172 -10.73 -8.12 12.32
C TYR A 172 -11.55 -9.39 12.22
N ASP A 173 -11.88 -9.80 10.99
CA ASP A 173 -12.55 -11.07 10.66
C ASP A 173 -13.85 -11.34 11.44
N GLU A 174 -14.55 -10.30 11.88
CA GLU A 174 -15.83 -10.44 12.57
C GLU A 174 -16.90 -11.03 11.63
N ASN A 175 -17.89 -11.70 12.21
CA ASN A 175 -19.03 -12.29 11.49
C ASN A 175 -18.65 -13.26 10.36
N GLY A 176 -17.50 -13.93 10.48
CA GLY A 176 -17.04 -14.92 9.50
C GLY A 176 -16.49 -14.32 8.21
N ILE A 177 -16.35 -13.01 8.13
CA ILE A 177 -15.69 -12.35 7.01
C ILE A 177 -14.23 -12.80 6.98
N ARG A 178 -13.80 -13.38 5.86
CA ARG A 178 -12.44 -13.88 5.66
C ARG A 178 -11.81 -13.21 4.45
N ARG A 179 -10.51 -12.98 4.56
CA ARG A 179 -9.74 -12.47 3.44
C ARG A 179 -9.51 -13.56 2.39
N GLN A 180 -9.82 -13.26 1.12
CA GLN A 180 -9.60 -14.16 -0.01
C GLN A 180 -8.29 -13.84 -0.75
N ASP A 181 -7.91 -12.56 -0.81
CA ASP A 181 -6.78 -12.01 -1.55
C ASP A 181 -5.58 -11.76 -0.65
N VAL A 182 -5.03 -12.79 -0.06
CA VAL A 182 -3.91 -12.68 0.88
C VAL A 182 -2.71 -12.00 0.22
N ARG A 183 -2.25 -10.88 0.83
CA ARG A 183 -1.07 -10.16 0.36
C ARG A 183 0.18 -10.68 1.05
N VAL A 184 1.24 -10.92 0.26
CA VAL A 184 2.57 -11.28 0.75
C VAL A 184 3.54 -10.16 0.42
N ASP A 185 4.30 -9.69 1.42
CA ASP A 185 5.41 -8.76 1.26
C ASP A 185 6.73 -9.45 1.67
N ALA A 186 7.70 -9.48 0.77
CA ALA A 186 9.00 -10.11 0.99
C ALA A 186 10.15 -9.11 1.10
N ARG A 187 9.86 -7.80 1.14
CA ARG A 187 10.89 -6.75 1.19
C ARG A 187 11.76 -6.80 2.43
N SER A 188 11.25 -7.37 3.51
CA SER A 188 11.99 -7.62 4.76
C SER A 188 12.92 -8.84 4.71
N LYS A 189 13.11 -9.51 3.56
CA LYS A 189 13.72 -10.83 3.39
C LYS A 189 12.95 -11.98 4.08
N LYS A 190 11.83 -11.69 4.71
CA LYS A 190 10.91 -12.66 5.30
C LYS A 190 9.53 -12.43 4.67
N PHE A 191 8.74 -13.48 4.58
CA PHE A 191 7.36 -13.31 4.12
C PHE A 191 6.53 -12.66 5.22
N VAL A 192 6.00 -11.49 4.92
CA VAL A 192 5.04 -10.77 5.76
C VAL A 192 3.68 -10.90 5.08
N VAL A 193 2.74 -11.57 5.72
CA VAL A 193 1.49 -11.98 5.09
C VAL A 193 0.30 -11.30 5.76
N CYS A 194 -0.39 -10.43 5.01
CA CYS A 194 -1.61 -9.78 5.47
C CYS A 194 -2.80 -10.72 5.24
N LYS A 195 -3.21 -11.46 6.27
CA LYS A 195 -4.29 -12.47 6.22
C LYS A 195 -5.64 -11.96 6.74
N LYS A 196 -5.65 -10.93 7.60
CA LYS A 196 -6.86 -10.45 8.23
C LYS A 196 -7.45 -9.25 7.52
N LEU A 197 -8.77 -9.14 7.57
CA LEU A 197 -9.53 -8.03 7.01
C LEU A 197 -10.16 -7.22 8.14
N LEU A 198 -9.99 -5.90 8.11
CA LEU A 198 -10.57 -4.99 9.08
C LEU A 198 -12.08 -4.94 8.86
N THR A 199 -12.86 -5.36 9.86
CA THR A 199 -14.33 -5.46 9.77
C THR A 199 -15.05 -4.36 10.51
N SER A 200 -14.45 -3.85 11.59
CA SER A 200 -15.01 -2.67 12.25
C SER A 200 -13.97 -1.88 13.04
N ILE A 201 -14.32 -0.61 13.28
CA ILE A 201 -13.62 0.26 14.23
C ILE A 201 -14.64 0.75 15.23
N THR A 202 -14.30 0.68 16.52
CA THR A 202 -15.17 1.11 17.60
C THR A 202 -14.49 2.13 18.50
N THR A 203 -15.24 3.12 18.98
CA THR A 203 -14.74 4.10 19.95
C THR A 203 -15.40 3.88 21.29
N HIS A 204 -14.63 3.91 22.37
CA HIS A 204 -15.09 3.61 23.71
C HIS A 204 -14.66 4.67 24.72
N TYR A 205 -15.36 4.69 25.85
CA TYR A 205 -14.97 5.39 27.07
C TYR A 205 -14.91 4.39 28.22
N ASN A 206 -13.80 4.34 28.94
CA ASN A 206 -13.53 3.40 30.05
C ASN A 206 -13.84 1.93 29.68
N ASP A 207 -13.52 1.52 28.45
CA ASP A 207 -13.84 0.19 27.91
C ASP A 207 -15.31 -0.24 28.01
N GLY A 208 -16.22 0.72 28.20
CA GLY A 208 -17.66 0.49 28.15
C GLY A 208 -18.18 0.22 26.75
N ASP A 209 -19.49 0.28 26.57
CA ASP A 209 -20.16 0.10 25.29
C ASP A 209 -19.62 1.06 24.22
N PRO A 210 -19.63 0.67 22.94
CA PRO A 210 -19.17 1.52 21.85
C PRO A 210 -19.97 2.82 21.77
N ILE A 211 -19.30 3.97 21.87
CA ILE A 211 -19.91 5.28 21.61
C ILE A 211 -20.27 5.42 20.14
N ARG A 212 -19.39 4.89 19.25
CA ARG A 212 -19.56 4.89 17.81
C ARG A 212 -18.90 3.66 17.22
N LYS A 213 -19.55 3.06 16.23
CA LYS A 213 -19.05 1.92 15.47
C LYS A 213 -19.02 2.27 13.99
N TYR A 214 -17.93 1.94 13.33
CA TYR A 214 -17.74 1.99 11.89
C TYR A 214 -17.63 0.54 11.40
N THR A 215 -18.60 0.09 10.64
CA THR A 215 -18.64 -1.29 10.11
C THR A 215 -18.34 -1.30 8.63
N PHE A 216 -17.45 -2.19 8.20
CA PHE A 216 -17.01 -2.35 6.81
C PHE A 216 -17.61 -3.62 6.23
N THR A 217 -18.22 -3.52 5.05
CA THR A 217 -18.77 -4.66 4.33
C THR A 217 -18.03 -4.83 3.02
N TYR A 218 -17.72 -6.07 2.69
CA TYR A 218 -16.93 -6.43 1.53
C TYR A 218 -17.69 -7.34 0.59
N LYS A 219 -17.40 -7.25 -0.73
CA LYS A 219 -17.74 -8.25 -1.73
C LYS A 219 -16.47 -8.87 -2.30
N GLU A 220 -16.58 -10.09 -2.82
CA GLU A 220 -15.54 -10.68 -3.65
C GLU A 220 -15.60 -10.09 -5.04
N GLY A 221 -14.46 -9.60 -5.53
CA GLY A 221 -14.31 -9.15 -6.92
C GLY A 221 -13.98 -10.31 -7.85
N LEU A 222 -13.87 -10.02 -9.14
CA LEU A 222 -13.65 -11.04 -10.18
C LEU A 222 -12.28 -11.73 -10.08
N ALA A 223 -11.25 -10.99 -9.65
CA ALA A 223 -9.92 -11.54 -9.40
C ALA A 223 -9.76 -12.07 -7.97
N LYS A 224 -10.89 -12.38 -7.28
CA LYS A 224 -10.94 -12.86 -5.90
C LYS A 224 -10.46 -11.85 -4.85
N GLU A 225 -10.30 -10.58 -5.24
CA GLU A 225 -9.97 -9.50 -4.31
C GLU A 225 -11.15 -9.14 -3.40
N ASN A 226 -10.85 -8.70 -2.19
CA ASN A 226 -11.84 -8.13 -1.30
C ASN A 226 -12.07 -6.65 -1.64
N LEU A 227 -13.28 -6.30 -2.07
CA LEU A 227 -13.71 -4.95 -2.41
C LEU A 227 -14.62 -4.40 -1.30
N LEU A 228 -14.26 -3.25 -0.72
CA LEU A 228 -15.09 -2.58 0.28
C LEU A 228 -16.34 -1.98 -0.40
N VAL A 229 -17.53 -2.48 -0.10
CA VAL A 229 -18.78 -2.00 -0.72
C VAL A 229 -19.58 -1.05 0.15
N SER A 230 -19.39 -1.09 1.47
CA SER A 230 -20.03 -0.11 2.33
C SER A 230 -19.26 0.19 3.61
N LEU A 231 -19.46 1.41 4.10
CA LEU A 231 -19.07 1.87 5.42
C LEU A 231 -20.33 2.36 6.15
N THR A 232 -20.76 1.63 7.17
CA THR A 232 -21.86 2.02 8.03
C THR A 232 -21.34 2.61 9.33
N VAL A 233 -21.78 3.81 9.66
CA VAL A 233 -21.47 4.50 10.92
C VAL A 233 -22.71 4.45 11.80
N SER A 234 -22.59 3.88 12.99
CA SER A 234 -23.66 3.81 13.98
C SER A 234 -23.22 4.36 15.33
N ASN A 235 -24.17 4.84 16.11
CA ASN A 235 -23.99 5.27 17.48
C ASN A 235 -24.72 4.32 18.45
N ASN A 236 -24.61 4.59 19.75
CA ASN A 236 -25.28 3.81 20.78
C ASN A 236 -26.79 4.07 20.90
N ALA A 237 -27.37 4.98 20.11
CA ALA A 237 -28.80 5.27 20.05
C ALA A 237 -29.46 4.63 18.81
N ASP A 238 -28.84 3.62 18.20
CA ASP A 238 -29.26 2.93 16.99
C ASP A 238 -29.46 3.82 15.75
N GLU A 239 -28.96 5.05 15.79
CA GLU A 239 -28.89 5.90 14.60
C GLU A 239 -27.69 5.48 13.75
N SER A 240 -27.93 5.31 12.46
CA SER A 240 -26.87 4.93 11.52
C SER A 240 -27.05 5.60 10.18
N TYR A 241 -25.91 5.75 9.48
CA TYR A 241 -25.87 6.11 8.07
C TYR A 241 -24.79 5.31 7.36
N THR A 242 -25.00 5.07 6.06
CA THR A 242 -24.13 4.20 5.26
C THR A 242 -23.63 4.93 4.03
N TYR A 243 -22.33 4.88 3.81
CA TYR A 243 -21.71 5.16 2.53
C TYR A 243 -21.61 3.88 1.73
N THR A 244 -21.96 3.93 0.45
CA THR A 244 -21.82 2.81 -0.49
C THR A 244 -20.77 3.12 -1.54
N PHE A 245 -20.05 2.09 -1.98
CA PHE A 245 -19.02 2.17 -3.00
C PHE A 245 -19.36 1.21 -4.12
N ASP A 246 -19.49 1.73 -5.33
CA ASP A 246 -19.77 0.95 -6.51
C ASP A 246 -18.49 0.80 -7.35
N TYR A 247 -18.33 -0.35 -7.97
CA TYR A 247 -17.22 -0.67 -8.84
C TYR A 247 -17.74 -0.99 -10.21
N ASN A 248 -17.04 -0.54 -11.24
CA ASN A 248 -17.31 -0.97 -12.59
C ASN A 248 -16.95 -2.45 -12.70
N ASP A 249 -17.96 -3.30 -12.67
CA ASP A 249 -17.78 -4.71 -12.96
C ASP A 249 -17.66 -4.84 -14.50
N PRO A 250 -16.66 -5.58 -15.02
CA PRO A 250 -16.53 -5.79 -16.45
C PRO A 250 -17.76 -6.53 -16.99
N GLU A 251 -18.05 -6.32 -18.26
CA GLU A 251 -19.12 -7.03 -18.95
C GLU A 251 -18.85 -8.54 -18.94
N THR A 252 -19.92 -9.32 -18.82
CA THR A 252 -19.86 -10.78 -18.88
C THR A 252 -20.66 -11.29 -20.07
N ASP A 253 -20.19 -12.39 -20.68
CA ASP A 253 -20.94 -13.10 -21.72
C ASP A 253 -22.17 -13.83 -21.12
N SER A 254 -22.98 -14.46 -21.99
CA SER A 254 -24.15 -15.21 -21.57
C SER A 254 -23.84 -16.43 -20.68
N ASN A 255 -22.59 -16.84 -20.59
CA ASN A 255 -22.09 -17.94 -19.73
C ASN A 255 -21.48 -17.44 -18.42
N GLY A 256 -21.45 -16.11 -18.19
CA GLY A 256 -20.85 -15.49 -17.02
C GLY A 256 -19.33 -15.32 -17.10
N ASN A 257 -18.69 -15.53 -18.26
CA ASN A 257 -17.28 -15.26 -18.43
C ASN A 257 -17.04 -13.78 -18.67
N VAL A 258 -15.96 -13.26 -18.09
CA VAL A 258 -15.58 -11.85 -18.24
C VAL A 258 -15.16 -11.55 -19.68
N ILE A 259 -15.74 -10.53 -20.27
CA ILE A 259 -15.35 -9.98 -21.57
C ILE A 259 -14.24 -8.96 -21.32
N TYR A 260 -12.99 -9.34 -21.56
CA TYR A 260 -11.82 -8.44 -21.39
C TYR A 260 -11.64 -7.50 -22.58
N PHE A 261 -12.13 -7.86 -23.73
CA PHE A 261 -11.99 -7.09 -24.97
C PHE A 261 -13.32 -7.09 -25.69
N ALA A 262 -13.70 -5.98 -26.27
CA ALA A 262 -14.83 -5.93 -27.21
C ALA A 262 -14.56 -6.83 -28.42
N ASP A 263 -15.60 -7.24 -29.09
CA ASP A 263 -15.47 -7.96 -30.36
C ASP A 263 -14.58 -7.15 -31.32
N THR A 264 -13.74 -7.89 -32.06
CA THR A 264 -12.85 -7.28 -33.07
C THR A 264 -13.67 -6.43 -34.03
N GLN A 265 -13.37 -5.14 -34.06
CA GLN A 265 -13.95 -4.26 -35.08
C GLN A 265 -13.01 -4.18 -36.29
N GLU A 266 -13.55 -4.37 -37.46
CA GLU A 266 -12.80 -4.13 -38.70
C GLU A 266 -12.60 -2.62 -38.87
N TRP A 267 -11.37 -2.20 -38.98
CA TRP A 267 -11.02 -0.81 -39.24
C TRP A 267 -10.86 -0.60 -40.74
N TYR A 268 -11.59 0.37 -41.29
CA TYR A 268 -11.55 0.72 -42.70
C TYR A 268 -10.83 2.05 -42.91
N MET A 269 -9.81 2.06 -43.76
CA MET A 269 -9.21 3.30 -44.27
C MET A 269 -10.01 3.87 -45.44
N GLY A 270 -11.24 4.32 -45.17
CA GLY A 270 -12.15 4.81 -46.17
C GLY A 270 -13.32 3.85 -46.43
N LYS A 271 -14.35 4.32 -47.20
CA LYS A 271 -15.63 3.63 -47.34
C LYS A 271 -15.59 2.21 -47.92
N ASP A 272 -14.50 1.81 -48.57
CA ASP A 272 -14.45 0.58 -49.36
C ASP A 272 -13.17 -0.24 -49.23
N ASN A 273 -12.25 0.09 -48.32
CA ASN A 273 -11.01 -0.67 -48.08
C ASN A 273 -10.78 -0.97 -46.62
N PRO A 274 -10.93 -2.24 -46.16
CA PRO A 274 -10.51 -2.64 -44.85
C PRO A 274 -8.99 -2.47 -44.74
N LEU A 275 -8.53 -2.02 -43.58
CA LEU A 275 -7.10 -2.01 -43.25
C LEU A 275 -6.62 -3.46 -43.19
N GLN A 276 -6.00 -3.94 -44.26
CA GLN A 276 -5.39 -5.26 -44.24
C GLN A 276 -4.02 -5.15 -43.54
N ILE A 277 -3.93 -5.72 -42.35
CA ILE A 277 -2.65 -6.00 -41.72
C ILE A 277 -2.14 -7.29 -42.36
N THR A 278 -1.28 -7.17 -43.36
CA THR A 278 -0.65 -8.35 -43.95
C THR A 278 0.57 -8.71 -43.10
N ASN A 279 0.50 -9.87 -42.45
CA ASN A 279 1.71 -10.52 -41.91
C ASN A 279 2.53 -11.02 -43.09
N SER A 280 3.68 -10.38 -43.32
CA SER A 280 4.72 -10.93 -44.18
C SER A 280 5.99 -11.12 -43.37
N THR A 281 6.50 -12.35 -43.25
CA THR A 281 7.74 -12.67 -42.53
C THR A 281 8.84 -13.01 -43.51
N SER A 282 9.97 -12.34 -43.40
CA SER A 282 11.16 -12.58 -44.24
C SER A 282 12.28 -13.16 -43.40
N ILE A 283 12.69 -14.40 -43.65
CA ILE A 283 13.80 -15.07 -42.94
C ILE A 283 15.02 -15.10 -43.86
N GLY A 284 16.07 -14.39 -43.47
CA GLY A 284 17.36 -14.42 -44.16
C GLY A 284 18.25 -15.57 -43.70
N LYS A 285 18.73 -16.37 -44.63
CA LYS A 285 19.71 -17.44 -44.36
C LYS A 285 21.16 -16.94 -44.26
N ASN A 286 21.44 -15.68 -44.48
CA ASN A 286 22.74 -15.10 -44.20
C ASN A 286 22.87 -14.73 -42.72
N ASN A 287 23.99 -15.03 -42.08
CA ASN A 287 24.27 -14.84 -40.65
C ASN A 287 24.25 -13.39 -40.15
N ASN A 288 23.60 -12.49 -40.86
CA ASN A 288 23.40 -11.09 -40.48
C ASN A 288 21.93 -10.84 -40.24
N ALA A 289 21.43 -11.19 -39.06
CA ALA A 289 20.14 -10.72 -38.58
C ALA A 289 20.33 -9.28 -38.10
N SER A 290 19.76 -8.30 -38.81
CA SER A 290 19.65 -6.93 -38.33
C SER A 290 18.25 -6.70 -37.84
N ALA A 291 18.10 -6.54 -36.53
CA ALA A 291 16.87 -6.00 -35.95
C ALA A 291 16.95 -4.48 -36.04
N GLY A 292 16.17 -3.88 -36.90
CA GLY A 292 16.05 -2.43 -37.02
C GLY A 292 14.71 -1.95 -36.45
N VAL A 293 14.75 -1.11 -35.42
CA VAL A 293 13.57 -0.33 -35.04
C VAL A 293 13.54 0.90 -35.93
N GLY A 294 12.70 0.88 -36.96
CA GLY A 294 12.50 2.04 -37.84
C GLY A 294 11.47 2.98 -37.23
N TYR A 295 11.87 4.19 -36.89
CA TYR A 295 10.92 5.26 -36.61
C TYR A 295 10.40 5.83 -37.94
N GLY A 296 9.19 5.44 -38.30
CA GLY A 296 8.51 6.09 -39.42
C GLY A 296 7.97 7.45 -39.00
N THR A 297 8.36 8.51 -39.70
CA THR A 297 7.94 9.88 -39.43
C THR A 297 6.54 10.23 -39.92
N LYS A 298 5.63 9.29 -40.01
CA LYS A 298 4.20 9.55 -40.23
C LYS A 298 3.42 9.09 -39.00
N CYS A 299 3.25 10.00 -38.05
CA CYS A 299 2.22 9.87 -37.05
C CYS A 299 0.86 10.05 -37.74
N ILE A 300 0.12 8.97 -37.88
CA ILE A 300 -1.32 9.01 -38.05
C ILE A 300 -1.85 8.56 -36.67
N ASP A 301 -2.49 9.47 -35.97
CA ASP A 301 -3.16 9.28 -34.68
C ASP A 301 -2.30 8.71 -33.53
N GLY A 302 -1.03 9.17 -33.39
CA GLY A 302 -0.20 8.88 -32.21
C GLY A 302 0.28 7.44 -32.08
N ARG A 303 0.21 6.63 -33.11
CA ARG A 303 0.65 5.23 -33.12
C ARG A 303 2.07 5.06 -33.67
N ILE A 304 2.87 4.22 -33.04
CA ILE A 304 4.19 3.83 -33.49
C ILE A 304 4.08 2.46 -34.12
N THR A 305 4.47 2.33 -35.40
CA THR A 305 4.62 1.03 -36.06
C THR A 305 6.05 0.56 -35.97
N GLY A 306 6.27 -0.63 -35.40
CA GLY A 306 7.58 -1.30 -35.36
C GLY A 306 7.53 -2.52 -36.27
N GLY A 307 8.57 -2.71 -37.08
CA GLY A 307 8.69 -3.88 -37.92
C GLY A 307 10.02 -4.61 -37.70
N VAL A 308 10.00 -5.94 -37.71
CA VAL A 308 11.20 -6.77 -37.78
C VAL A 308 11.26 -7.38 -39.17
N SER A 309 12.33 -7.09 -39.94
CA SER A 309 12.49 -7.65 -41.28
C SER A 309 13.76 -8.52 -41.33
N GLY A 310 13.62 -9.71 -41.86
CA GLY A 310 14.74 -10.59 -42.18
C GLY A 310 14.62 -11.11 -43.62
N SER A 311 15.71 -11.35 -44.33
CA SER A 311 15.69 -11.89 -45.70
C SER A 311 16.39 -13.24 -45.79
N SER A 312 15.81 -14.23 -46.49
CA SER A 312 16.41 -15.53 -46.74
C SER A 312 16.95 -15.60 -48.19
N GLY A 313 18.09 -16.25 -48.38
CA GLY A 313 18.71 -16.39 -49.72
C GLY A 313 17.90 -17.22 -50.72
N GLU A 314 16.73 -17.72 -50.34
CA GLU A 314 15.76 -18.44 -51.25
C GLU A 314 14.61 -17.54 -51.66
N GLY A 315 14.64 -16.26 -51.34
CA GLY A 315 13.68 -15.27 -51.88
C GLY A 315 12.34 -15.17 -51.12
N GLU A 316 12.14 -15.86 -50.02
CA GLU A 316 10.96 -15.65 -49.20
C GLU A 316 11.20 -14.52 -48.19
N THR A 317 10.39 -13.49 -48.25
CA THR A 317 10.45 -12.33 -47.35
C THR A 317 9.24 -12.34 -46.47
N TYR A 318 9.46 -12.33 -45.15
CA TYR A 318 8.38 -12.18 -44.15
C TYR A 318 8.57 -10.84 -43.45
N SER A 319 7.59 -9.99 -43.42
CA SER A 319 7.51 -8.79 -42.57
C SER A 319 6.30 -8.88 -41.68
N GLU A 320 6.46 -8.62 -40.42
CA GLU A 320 5.36 -8.51 -39.47
C GLU A 320 5.25 -7.06 -39.04
N ASP A 321 4.16 -6.43 -39.41
CA ASP A 321 3.81 -5.09 -38.97
C ASP A 321 2.74 -5.23 -37.86
N SER A 322 3.06 -4.76 -36.65
CA SER A 322 2.14 -4.74 -35.54
C SER A 322 1.74 -3.31 -35.19
N ILE A 323 0.46 -3.06 -35.01
CA ILE A 323 -0.04 -1.82 -34.45
C ILE A 323 -0.02 -1.99 -32.93
N VAL A 324 0.73 -1.13 -32.25
CA VAL A 324 0.79 -1.12 -30.80
C VAL A 324 0.03 0.10 -30.31
N ASP A 325 -0.98 -0.16 -29.50
CA ASP A 325 -1.69 0.90 -28.76
C ASP A 325 -0.82 1.30 -27.56
N ILE A 326 -0.29 2.53 -27.58
CA ILE A 326 0.66 3.04 -26.57
C ILE A 326 -0.06 3.72 -25.43
N ASN A 327 -1.24 4.23 -25.64
CA ASN A 327 -2.05 4.93 -24.66
C ASN A 327 -3.15 4.07 -24.04
N GLY A 328 -3.42 2.88 -24.58
CA GLY A 328 -4.39 1.93 -24.03
C GLY A 328 -5.84 2.39 -24.13
N ASP A 329 -6.13 3.27 -25.09
CA ASP A 329 -7.49 3.79 -25.31
C ASP A 329 -8.24 3.07 -26.44
N GLY A 330 -7.67 2.01 -27.01
CA GLY A 330 -8.24 1.18 -28.07
C GLY A 330 -7.85 1.66 -29.47
#